data_e15e09b4c70dc961662d3bae40bebcf2
#
_entry.id   e15e09b4c70dc961662d3bae40bebcf2
#
_cell.length_a   1.000
_cell.length_b   1.000
_cell.length_c   1.000
_cell.angle_alpha   90.00
_cell.angle_beta   90.00
_cell.angle_gamma   90.00
#
_symmetry.space_group_name_H-M   'P 1'
#
loop_
_entity.id
_entity.type
_entity.pdbx_description
1 polymer ?
#
loop_
_entity_poly.entity_id
_entity_poly.type
_entity_poly.pdbx_seq_one_letter_code
_entity_poly.pdbx_strand_id
1 'polypeptide(L)'
;MSLKQQITEDMKAAMRAKDAARLSAIRLLLAAIKQREVDERIELADADIVAIIEKMNKQRRDSISQYEAAQRHDLADAEKFEMSVLAEYMPRQLDEAELAGAVDEAIASVGAQGPQDMGKVMGYIKPKLAGVADMSRVSALIKARLSV
;
A
#
# COMPACT_ATOMS: atom_id res chain seq x y z
N MET A 1 17.42 4.85 12.26
CA MET A 1 16.84 5.96 11.47
C MET A 1 15.37 5.67 11.24
N SER A 2 14.49 6.64 11.52
CA SER A 2 13.08 6.47 11.26
C SER A 2 12.80 6.48 9.76
N LEU A 3 11.66 5.95 9.36
CA LEU A 3 11.25 5.96 7.95
C LEU A 3 11.15 7.39 7.41
N LYS A 4 10.61 8.31 8.20
CA LYS A 4 10.52 9.73 7.83
C LYS A 4 11.91 10.34 7.57
N GLN A 5 12.87 10.03 8.43
CA GLN A 5 14.25 10.49 8.26
C GLN A 5 14.87 9.91 6.98
N GLN A 6 14.66 8.63 6.74
CA GLN A 6 15.14 7.97 5.53
C GLN A 6 14.56 8.63 4.26
N ILE A 7 13.25 8.88 4.25
CA ILE A 7 12.57 9.52 3.12
C ILE A 7 13.14 10.92 2.89
N THR A 8 13.38 11.68 3.97
CA THR A 8 13.96 13.02 3.88
C THR A 8 15.38 12.98 3.31
N GLU A 9 16.21 12.03 3.75
CA GLU A 9 17.56 11.87 3.22
C GLU A 9 17.54 11.46 1.75
N ASP A 10 16.62 10.60 1.37
CA ASP A 10 16.45 10.17 -0.03
C ASP A 10 16.01 11.33 -0.92
N MET A 11 15.18 12.24 -0.39
CA MET A 11 14.82 13.47 -1.08
C MET A 11 16.06 14.31 -1.40
N LYS A 12 16.90 14.52 -0.40
CA LYS A 12 18.15 15.27 -0.58
C LYS A 12 19.08 14.60 -1.58
N ALA A 13 19.17 13.27 -1.54
CA ALA A 13 19.98 12.51 -2.49
C ALA A 13 19.46 12.66 -3.93
N ALA A 14 18.15 12.62 -4.12
CA ALA A 14 17.52 12.82 -5.43
C ALA A 14 17.76 14.24 -5.95
N MET A 15 17.74 15.24 -5.07
CA MET A 15 18.08 16.63 -5.42
C MET A 15 19.53 16.73 -5.90
N ARG A 16 20.45 16.13 -5.17
CA ARG A 16 21.90 16.16 -5.55
C ARG A 16 22.14 15.43 -6.87
N ALA A 17 21.43 14.32 -7.09
CA ALA A 17 21.55 13.54 -8.32
C ALA A 17 20.80 14.17 -9.51
N LYS A 18 20.03 15.23 -9.26
CA LYS A 18 19.18 15.88 -10.29
C LYS A 18 18.18 14.90 -10.91
N ASP A 19 17.71 13.94 -10.11
CA ASP A 19 16.71 12.96 -10.52
C ASP A 19 15.32 13.55 -10.27
N ALA A 20 14.82 14.29 -11.24
CA ALA A 20 13.60 15.07 -11.11
C ALA A 20 12.36 14.18 -10.87
N ALA A 21 12.27 13.04 -11.55
CA ALA A 21 11.12 12.15 -11.42
C ALA A 21 11.06 11.51 -10.04
N ARG A 22 12.19 11.01 -9.55
CA ARG A 22 12.30 10.44 -8.21
C ARG A 22 12.05 11.49 -7.14
N LEU A 23 12.60 12.66 -7.28
CA LEU A 23 12.41 13.78 -6.35
C LEU A 23 10.93 14.17 -6.25
N SER A 24 10.24 14.23 -7.39
CA SER A 24 8.81 14.56 -7.43
C SER A 24 7.98 13.54 -6.66
N ALA A 25 8.24 12.24 -6.86
CA ALA A 25 7.53 11.17 -6.16
C ALA A 25 7.75 11.25 -4.63
N ILE A 26 8.99 11.47 -4.20
CA ILE A 26 9.33 11.58 -2.78
C ILE A 26 8.69 12.82 -2.16
N ARG A 27 8.68 13.95 -2.87
CA ARG A 27 8.06 15.18 -2.38
C ARG A 27 6.56 15.04 -2.19
N LEU A 28 5.87 14.32 -3.07
CA LEU A 28 4.44 14.05 -2.91
C LEU A 28 4.17 13.25 -1.64
N LEU A 29 5.02 12.27 -1.36
CA LEU A 29 4.90 11.48 -0.11
C LEU A 29 5.14 12.35 1.12
N LEU A 30 6.20 13.15 1.12
CA LEU A 30 6.50 14.05 2.24
C LEU A 30 5.40 15.08 2.47
N ALA A 31 4.78 15.58 1.40
CA ALA A 31 3.65 16.50 1.49
C ALA A 31 2.44 15.83 2.17
N ALA A 32 2.15 14.58 1.79
CA ALA A 32 1.05 13.83 2.41
C ALA A 32 1.31 13.55 3.90
N ILE A 33 2.55 13.22 4.25
CA ILE A 33 2.96 13.02 5.65
C ILE A 33 2.77 14.30 6.44
N LYS A 34 3.28 15.41 5.92
CA LYS A 34 3.20 16.71 6.60
C LYS A 34 1.75 17.18 6.76
N GLN A 35 0.93 16.98 5.75
CA GLN A 35 -0.48 17.37 5.81
C GLN A 35 -1.19 16.63 6.95
N ARG A 36 -0.95 15.33 7.07
CA ARG A 36 -1.56 14.54 8.13
C ARG A 36 -1.04 14.93 9.51
N GLU A 37 0.26 15.21 9.63
CA GLU A 37 0.85 15.69 10.89
C GLU A 37 0.24 17.01 11.35
N VAL A 38 0.03 17.93 10.42
CA VAL A 38 -0.61 19.22 10.71
C VAL A 38 -2.06 19.03 11.11
N ASP A 39 -2.82 18.24 10.37
CA ASP A 39 -4.25 18.04 10.60
C ASP A 39 -4.51 17.34 11.94
N GLU A 40 -3.72 16.35 12.28
CA GLU A 40 -3.89 15.56 13.50
C GLU A 40 -3.06 16.07 14.68
N ARG A 41 -2.17 17.03 14.43
CA ARG A 41 -1.25 17.62 15.44
C ARG A 41 -0.40 16.58 16.12
N ILE A 42 0.12 15.62 15.36
CA ILE A 42 0.99 14.54 15.86
C ILE A 42 2.21 14.40 14.94
N GLU A 43 3.22 13.72 15.43
CA GLU A 43 4.32 13.23 14.60
C GLU A 43 4.01 11.80 14.22
N LEU A 44 4.09 11.47 12.94
CA LEU A 44 3.74 10.15 12.44
C LEU A 44 4.86 9.15 12.71
N ALA A 45 4.45 7.95 13.14
CA ALA A 45 5.34 6.80 13.28
C ALA A 45 5.47 6.07 11.93
N ASP A 46 6.41 5.15 11.84
CA ASP A 46 6.67 4.38 10.61
C ASP A 46 5.40 3.66 10.10
N ALA A 47 4.63 3.07 11.00
CA ALA A 47 3.39 2.38 10.62
C ALA A 47 2.36 3.33 9.99
N ASP A 48 2.28 4.56 10.45
CA ASP A 48 1.39 5.57 9.88
C ASP A 48 1.83 5.95 8.47
N ILE A 49 3.14 6.06 8.25
CA ILE A 49 3.70 6.37 6.94
C ILE A 49 3.42 5.24 5.94
N VAL A 50 3.59 3.99 6.38
CA VAL A 50 3.25 2.83 5.56
C VAL A 50 1.78 2.87 5.14
N ALA A 51 0.87 3.20 6.07
CA ALA A 51 -0.56 3.33 5.76
C ALA A 51 -0.84 4.45 4.73
N ILE A 52 -0.12 5.56 4.81
CA ILE A 52 -0.22 6.65 3.83
C ILE A 52 0.22 6.15 2.44
N ILE A 53 1.33 5.44 2.37
CA ILE A 53 1.83 4.88 1.10
C ILE A 53 0.82 3.90 0.50
N GLU A 54 0.23 3.03 1.31
CA GLU A 54 -0.82 2.12 0.85
C GLU A 54 -1.99 2.85 0.21
N LYS A 55 -2.47 3.90 0.87
CA LYS A 55 -3.57 4.71 0.36
C LYS A 55 -3.20 5.40 -0.95
N MET A 56 -2.01 5.99 -1.02
CA MET A 56 -1.52 6.63 -2.23
C MET A 56 -1.40 5.63 -3.39
N ASN A 57 -0.88 4.45 -3.12
CA ASN A 57 -0.73 3.41 -4.13
C ASN A 57 -2.07 2.88 -4.63
N LYS A 58 -3.07 2.77 -3.74
CA LYS A 58 -4.42 2.41 -4.14
C LYS A 58 -5.01 3.44 -5.11
N GLN A 59 -4.86 4.72 -4.80
CA GLN A 59 -5.30 5.81 -5.67
C GLN A 59 -4.56 5.77 -7.02
N ARG A 60 -3.27 5.49 -7.01
CA ARG A 60 -2.48 5.37 -8.24
C ARG A 60 -2.91 4.18 -9.09
N ARG A 61 -3.22 3.04 -8.49
CA ARG A 61 -3.74 1.89 -9.24
C ARG A 61 -5.05 2.23 -9.96
N ASP A 62 -5.93 2.96 -9.30
CA ASP A 62 -7.17 3.43 -9.92
C ASP A 62 -6.89 4.37 -11.10
N SER A 63 -5.95 5.31 -10.92
CA SER A 63 -5.53 6.22 -11.99
C SER A 63 -4.90 5.47 -13.16
N ILE A 64 -4.02 4.52 -12.88
CA ILE A 64 -3.36 3.68 -13.91
C ILE A 64 -4.42 2.96 -14.74
N SER A 65 -5.40 2.35 -14.08
CA SER A 65 -6.47 1.65 -14.75
C SER A 65 -7.25 2.55 -15.70
N GLN A 66 -7.57 3.77 -15.25
CA GLN A 66 -8.27 4.76 -16.07
C GLN A 66 -7.42 5.25 -17.25
N TYR A 67 -6.14 5.51 -17.01
CA TYR A 67 -5.22 5.94 -18.07
C TYR A 67 -5.02 4.86 -19.12
N GLU A 68 -4.87 3.61 -18.70
CA GLU A 68 -4.74 2.48 -19.63
C GLU A 68 -6.01 2.30 -20.47
N ALA A 69 -7.18 2.42 -19.85
CA ALA A 69 -8.45 2.35 -20.56
C ALA A 69 -8.60 3.47 -21.59
N ALA A 70 -8.04 4.64 -21.32
CA ALA A 70 -8.02 5.78 -22.23
C ALA A 70 -6.84 5.74 -23.24
N GLN A 71 -6.04 4.67 -23.22
CA GLN A 71 -4.83 4.52 -24.02
C GLN A 71 -3.77 5.62 -23.78
N ARG A 72 -3.77 6.17 -22.59
CA ARG A 72 -2.78 7.14 -22.16
C ARG A 72 -1.67 6.44 -21.37
N HIS A 73 -0.91 5.60 -22.07
CA HIS A 73 0.16 4.80 -21.48
C HIS A 73 1.30 5.66 -20.92
N ASP A 74 1.52 6.84 -21.46
CA ASP A 74 2.47 7.83 -20.96
C ASP A 74 2.14 8.23 -19.51
N LEU A 75 0.86 8.53 -19.22
CA LEU A 75 0.40 8.90 -17.89
C LEU A 75 0.37 7.69 -16.95
N ALA A 76 -0.04 6.53 -17.46
CA ALA A 76 -0.03 5.28 -16.68
C ALA A 76 1.40 4.93 -16.25
N ASP A 77 2.39 5.05 -17.15
CA ASP A 77 3.78 4.74 -16.85
C ASP A 77 4.37 5.69 -15.80
N ALA A 78 4.00 6.97 -15.84
CA ALA A 78 4.42 7.93 -14.83
C ALA A 78 3.91 7.54 -13.43
N GLU A 79 2.65 7.13 -13.32
CA GLU A 79 2.07 6.64 -12.06
C GLU A 79 2.75 5.36 -11.58
N LYS A 80 3.04 4.42 -12.48
CA LYS A 80 3.76 3.18 -12.18
C LYS A 80 5.16 3.47 -11.64
N PHE A 81 5.85 4.43 -12.22
CA PHE A 81 7.17 4.84 -11.74
C PHE A 81 7.09 5.38 -10.32
N GLU A 82 6.12 6.23 -10.02
CA GLU A 82 5.93 6.77 -8.67
C GLU A 82 5.65 5.65 -7.66
N MET A 83 4.84 4.66 -8.03
CA MET A 83 4.61 3.48 -7.19
C MET A 83 5.90 2.71 -6.91
N SER A 84 6.77 2.58 -7.92
CA SER A 84 8.04 1.86 -7.75
C SER A 84 8.97 2.57 -6.77
N VAL A 85 8.97 3.90 -6.76
CA VAL A 85 9.75 4.68 -5.80
C VAL A 85 9.22 4.48 -4.39
N LEU A 86 7.92 4.56 -4.20
CA LEU A 86 7.30 4.42 -2.88
C LEU A 86 7.38 2.98 -2.35
N ALA A 87 7.45 1.99 -3.23
CA ALA A 87 7.58 0.58 -2.85
C ALA A 87 8.85 0.31 -2.03
N GLU A 88 9.89 1.12 -2.20
CA GLU A 88 11.14 0.99 -1.44
C GLU A 88 10.96 1.21 0.05
N TYR A 89 9.89 1.90 0.45
CA TYR A 89 9.60 2.21 1.86
C TYR A 89 8.59 1.25 2.49
N MET A 90 8.04 0.34 1.70
CA MET A 90 7.08 -0.64 2.18
C MET A 90 7.79 -1.85 2.79
N PRO A 91 7.20 -2.50 3.81
CA PRO A 91 7.70 -3.79 4.29
C PRO A 91 7.67 -4.81 3.17
N ARG A 92 8.41 -5.93 3.35
CA ARG A 92 8.37 -7.03 2.39
C ARG A 92 6.92 -7.49 2.20
N GLN A 93 6.48 -7.51 0.97
CA GLN A 93 5.12 -7.94 0.63
C GLN A 93 5.05 -9.47 0.62
N LEU A 94 3.92 -10.01 1.07
CA LEU A 94 3.68 -11.45 1.03
C LEU A 94 3.54 -11.93 -0.43
N ASP A 95 4.12 -13.08 -0.72
CA ASP A 95 3.92 -13.73 -2.02
C ASP A 95 2.55 -14.45 -2.05
N GLU A 96 2.21 -15.01 -3.21
CA GLU A 96 0.92 -15.69 -3.41
C GLU A 96 0.72 -16.85 -2.42
N ALA A 97 1.76 -17.66 -2.20
CA ALA A 97 1.69 -18.81 -1.30
C ALA A 97 1.52 -18.36 0.15
N GLU A 98 2.26 -17.36 0.58
CA GLU A 98 2.15 -16.80 1.93
C GLU A 98 0.78 -16.19 2.16
N LEU A 99 0.26 -15.48 1.17
CA LEU A 99 -1.07 -14.87 1.26
C LEU A 99 -2.16 -15.93 1.35
N ALA A 100 -2.09 -16.97 0.53
CA ALA A 100 -3.03 -18.08 0.57
C ALA A 100 -3.02 -18.78 1.93
N GLY A 101 -1.82 -19.03 2.48
CA GLY A 101 -1.65 -19.62 3.80
C GLY A 101 -2.25 -18.76 4.91
N ALA A 102 -2.04 -17.45 4.85
CA ALA A 102 -2.60 -16.51 5.82
C ALA A 102 -4.14 -16.47 5.77
N VAL A 103 -4.72 -16.51 4.58
CA VAL A 103 -6.17 -16.56 4.40
C VAL A 103 -6.75 -17.86 4.94
N ASP A 104 -6.13 -18.99 4.64
CA ASP A 104 -6.58 -20.30 5.13
C ASP A 104 -6.51 -20.37 6.64
N GLU A 105 -5.44 -19.87 7.24
CA GLU A 105 -5.28 -19.79 8.69
C GLU A 105 -6.37 -18.92 9.33
N ALA A 106 -6.67 -17.78 8.73
CA ALA A 106 -7.68 -16.85 9.23
C ALA A 106 -9.08 -17.49 9.20
N ILE A 107 -9.42 -18.16 8.10
CA ILE A 107 -10.71 -18.87 7.95
C ILE A 107 -10.85 -19.96 9.02
N ALA A 108 -9.79 -20.73 9.25
CA ALA A 108 -9.78 -21.78 10.26
C ALA A 108 -9.91 -21.19 11.67
N SER A 109 -9.19 -20.11 11.95
CA SER A 109 -9.15 -19.50 13.29
C SER A 109 -10.49 -18.91 13.74
N VAL A 110 -11.27 -18.35 12.80
CA VAL A 110 -12.58 -17.78 13.11
C VAL A 110 -13.72 -18.79 12.90
N GLY A 111 -13.42 -19.98 12.40
CA GLY A 111 -14.41 -21.00 12.12
C GLY A 111 -15.40 -20.61 11.03
N ALA A 112 -14.94 -19.88 10.01
CA ALA A 112 -15.80 -19.43 8.92
C ALA A 112 -16.29 -20.60 8.08
N GLN A 113 -17.56 -20.60 7.72
CA GLN A 113 -18.21 -21.68 6.99
C GLN A 113 -18.80 -21.25 5.65
N GLY A 114 -18.99 -19.97 5.43
CA GLY A 114 -19.59 -19.49 4.19
C GLY A 114 -19.45 -17.99 4.02
N PRO A 115 -19.97 -17.44 2.90
CA PRO A 115 -19.83 -16.03 2.55
C PRO A 115 -20.32 -15.06 3.64
N GLN A 116 -21.26 -15.47 4.46
CA GLN A 116 -21.79 -14.65 5.56
C GLN A 116 -20.74 -14.36 6.63
N ASP A 117 -19.66 -15.14 6.68
CA ASP A 117 -18.60 -14.99 7.68
C ASP A 117 -17.44 -14.12 7.20
N MET A 118 -17.56 -13.53 6.01
CA MET A 118 -16.50 -12.70 5.43
C MET A 118 -16.04 -11.57 6.36
N GLY A 119 -17.00 -10.92 7.04
CA GLY A 119 -16.69 -9.85 7.99
C GLY A 119 -15.81 -10.32 9.15
N LYS A 120 -16.06 -11.53 9.64
CA LYS A 120 -15.25 -12.13 10.71
C LYS A 120 -13.82 -12.40 10.26
N VAL A 121 -13.66 -12.95 9.06
CA VAL A 121 -12.35 -13.25 8.50
C VAL A 121 -11.57 -11.96 8.26
N MET A 122 -12.21 -10.94 7.66
CA MET A 122 -11.58 -9.65 7.43
C MET A 122 -11.17 -8.96 8.73
N GLY A 123 -12.01 -8.99 9.73
CA GLY A 123 -11.69 -8.43 11.06
C GLY A 123 -10.50 -9.09 11.72
N TYR A 124 -10.32 -10.38 11.50
CA TYR A 124 -9.18 -11.14 12.01
C TYR A 124 -7.89 -10.87 11.25
N ILE A 125 -7.97 -10.86 9.91
CA ILE A 125 -6.79 -10.84 9.04
C ILE A 125 -6.25 -9.42 8.78
N LYS A 126 -7.13 -8.43 8.70
CA LYS A 126 -6.75 -7.07 8.31
C LYS A 126 -5.65 -6.47 9.18
N PRO A 127 -5.71 -6.53 10.52
CA PRO A 127 -4.63 -6.00 11.35
C PRO A 127 -3.31 -6.76 11.15
N LYS A 128 -3.37 -8.05 10.83
CA LYS A 128 -2.19 -8.90 10.67
C LYS A 128 -1.45 -8.66 9.36
N LEU A 129 -2.19 -8.32 8.31
CA LEU A 129 -1.63 -8.14 6.97
C LEU A 129 -1.50 -6.68 6.55
N ALA A 130 -1.79 -5.74 7.44
CA ALA A 130 -1.65 -4.31 7.14
C ALA A 130 -0.22 -3.99 6.71
N GLY A 131 -0.07 -3.37 5.55
CA GLY A 131 1.23 -2.97 5.01
C GLY A 131 1.99 -4.05 4.25
N VAL A 132 1.60 -5.33 4.37
CA VAL A 132 2.31 -6.45 3.72
C VAL A 132 1.51 -7.14 2.64
N ALA A 133 0.24 -6.78 2.45
CA ALA A 133 -0.61 -7.32 1.40
C ALA A 133 -1.66 -6.29 0.97
N ASP A 134 -2.06 -6.36 -0.29
CA ASP A 134 -3.15 -5.53 -0.82
C ASP A 134 -4.49 -6.08 -0.31
N MET A 135 -5.22 -5.28 0.45
CA MET A 135 -6.50 -5.69 1.04
C MET A 135 -7.55 -6.06 0.01
N SER A 136 -7.50 -5.49 -1.18
CA SER A 136 -8.41 -5.87 -2.28
C SER A 136 -8.16 -7.31 -2.73
N ARG A 137 -6.90 -7.74 -2.81
CA ARG A 137 -6.52 -9.13 -3.12
C ARG A 137 -6.91 -10.08 -2.00
N VAL A 138 -6.67 -9.66 -0.76
CA VAL A 138 -7.05 -10.43 0.43
C VAL A 138 -8.56 -10.69 0.44
N SER A 139 -9.34 -9.64 0.24
CA SER A 139 -10.80 -9.72 0.18
C SER A 139 -11.28 -10.66 -0.93
N ALA A 140 -10.72 -10.53 -2.14
CA ALA A 140 -11.07 -11.40 -3.26
C ALA A 140 -10.76 -12.86 -2.99
N LEU A 141 -9.62 -13.13 -2.37
CA LEU A 141 -9.19 -14.49 -2.03
C LEU A 141 -10.06 -15.12 -0.96
N ILE A 142 -10.43 -14.36 0.07
CA ILE A 142 -11.35 -14.82 1.11
C ILE A 142 -12.71 -15.13 0.49
N LYS A 143 -13.23 -14.26 -0.34
CA LYS A 143 -14.51 -14.45 -1.02
C LYS A 143 -14.50 -15.73 -1.86
N ALA A 144 -13.44 -15.96 -2.62
CA ALA A 144 -13.29 -17.17 -3.42
C ALA A 144 -13.30 -18.45 -2.55
N ARG A 145 -12.59 -18.40 -1.41
CA ARG A 145 -12.51 -19.54 -0.48
C ARG A 145 -13.84 -19.84 0.20
N LEU A 146 -14.59 -18.80 0.57
CA LEU A 146 -15.87 -18.97 1.28
C LEU A 146 -17.02 -19.31 0.35
N SER A 147 -16.87 -19.13 -0.95
CA SER A 147 -17.91 -19.42 -1.94
C SER A 147 -17.88 -20.86 -2.47
N VAL A 148 -16.97 -21.67 -2.00
CA VAL A 148 -16.79 -23.07 -2.43
C VAL A 148 -17.66 -24.00 -1.61
#